data_0209773da74caae056c563bb81666dcf
#
_entry.id   0209773da74caae056c563bb81666dcf
#
_cell.length_a   1.000
_cell.length_b   1.000
_cell.length_c   1.000
_cell.angle_alpha   90.00
_cell.angle_beta   90.00
_cell.angle_gamma   90.00
#
_symmetry.space_group_name_H-M   'P 1'
#
loop_
_entity.id
_entity.type
_entity.pdbx_description
1 polymer ?
#
loop_
_entity_poly.entity_id
_entity_poly.type
_entity_poly.pdbx_seq_one_letter_code
_entity_poly.pdbx_strand_id
1 'polypeptide(L)'
;GTKTVLEVQRRCRTPFLDIYFAIWSFFAEEEFYLIVIPACMWNIDYVYARHLNFVTCSGLLVGNTLKDVFKLPRPKNVWRPSTAELTDSTAMRDFGYPSTHAMNALSNTLLTILYCYCPVATYKSLGFTFADDVAGWTFPMGLMIAMIWFFSITFGRLYLGAHTPTDVRGGLILGLFFGVFWWYVADAFDRLIL
;
A
#
# COMPACT_ATOMS: atom_id res chain seq x y z
N GLY A 1 8.71 -20.17 -3.53
CA GLY A 1 7.76 -19.43 -2.73
C GLY A 1 7.98 -19.62 -1.23
N THR A 2 7.40 -20.63 -0.59
CA THR A 2 7.50 -20.86 0.87
C THR A 2 8.93 -21.03 1.37
N LYS A 3 9.80 -21.70 0.60
CA LYS A 3 11.23 -21.86 0.97
C LYS A 3 11.94 -20.52 1.16
N THR A 4 11.64 -19.52 0.33
CA THR A 4 12.22 -18.18 0.44
C THR A 4 11.72 -17.46 1.70
N VAL A 5 10.43 -17.61 2.05
CA VAL A 5 9.86 -17.05 3.28
C VAL A 5 10.55 -17.63 4.51
N LEU A 6 10.71 -18.95 4.57
CA LEU A 6 11.43 -19.63 5.65
C LEU A 6 12.89 -19.17 5.77
N GLU A 7 13.57 -18.97 4.64
CA GLU A 7 14.95 -18.48 4.63
C GLU A 7 15.05 -17.04 5.14
N VAL A 8 14.13 -16.16 4.74
CA VAL A 8 14.05 -14.78 5.27
C VAL A 8 13.84 -14.82 6.79
N GLN A 9 12.88 -15.60 7.27
CA GLN A 9 12.62 -15.72 8.70
C GLN A 9 13.83 -16.29 9.45
N ARG A 10 14.48 -17.32 8.92
CA ARG A 10 15.67 -17.91 9.55
C ARG A 10 16.82 -16.92 9.69
N ARG A 11 17.03 -16.05 8.68
CA ARG A 11 18.16 -15.10 8.67
C ARG A 11 17.89 -13.78 9.39
N CYS A 12 16.67 -13.29 9.28
CA CYS A 12 16.37 -11.91 9.66
C CYS A 12 15.55 -11.81 10.96
N ARG A 13 14.97 -12.91 11.46
CA ARG A 13 14.04 -12.83 12.56
C ARG A 13 14.69 -12.42 13.88
N THR A 14 14.18 -11.35 14.46
CA THR A 14 14.55 -10.84 15.79
C THR A 14 13.29 -10.31 16.51
N PRO A 15 13.24 -10.31 17.85
CA PRO A 15 12.08 -9.76 18.58
C PRO A 15 11.76 -8.30 18.23
N PHE A 16 12.77 -7.49 17.94
CA PHE A 16 12.60 -6.11 17.51
C PHE A 16 11.89 -6.03 16.15
N LEU A 17 12.33 -6.82 15.17
CA LEU A 17 11.72 -6.85 13.83
C LEU A 17 10.34 -7.50 13.85
N ASP A 18 10.08 -8.42 14.76
CA ASP A 18 8.74 -8.99 14.97
C ASP A 18 7.74 -7.89 15.32
N ILE A 19 8.09 -7.02 16.28
CA ILE A 19 7.27 -5.87 16.68
C ILE A 19 7.19 -4.82 15.57
N TYR A 20 8.33 -4.49 14.96
CA TYR A 20 8.41 -3.50 13.89
C TYR A 20 7.46 -3.86 12.73
N PHE A 21 7.56 -5.05 12.18
CA PHE A 21 6.72 -5.46 11.06
C PHE A 21 5.26 -5.71 11.45
N ALA A 22 4.97 -6.07 12.71
CA ALA A 22 3.59 -6.14 13.20
C ALA A 22 2.93 -4.75 13.20
N ILE A 23 3.62 -3.71 13.65
CA ILE A 23 3.15 -2.32 13.62
C ILE A 23 2.93 -1.86 12.18
N TRP A 24 3.92 -2.10 11.29
CA TRP A 24 3.80 -1.71 9.88
C TRP A 24 2.71 -2.49 9.14
N SER A 25 2.40 -3.71 9.58
CA SER A 25 1.27 -4.47 9.04
C SER A 25 -0.06 -3.78 9.31
N PHE A 26 -0.24 -3.23 10.52
CA PHE A 26 -1.44 -2.49 10.90
C PHE A 26 -1.69 -1.27 9.98
N PHE A 27 -0.63 -0.55 9.61
CA PHE A 27 -0.74 0.60 8.70
C PHE A 27 -1.16 0.25 7.26
N ALA A 28 -1.23 -1.02 6.93
CA ALA A 28 -1.68 -1.50 5.62
C ALA A 28 -3.06 -2.18 5.67
N GLU A 29 -3.68 -2.27 6.84
CA GLU A 29 -5.02 -2.83 7.02
C GLU A 29 -6.10 -1.81 6.61
N GLU A 30 -7.29 -2.31 6.30
CA GLU A 30 -8.41 -1.50 5.83
C GLU A 30 -8.86 -0.48 6.89
N GLU A 31 -8.82 -0.85 8.16
CA GLU A 31 -9.18 0.00 9.29
C GLU A 31 -8.31 1.26 9.39
N PHE A 32 -7.01 1.13 9.06
CA PHE A 32 -6.13 2.28 9.03
C PHE A 32 -6.55 3.30 7.96
N TYR A 33 -6.90 2.83 6.77
CA TYR A 33 -7.35 3.71 5.69
C TYR A 33 -8.70 4.37 5.98
N LEU A 34 -9.61 3.70 6.72
CA LEU A 34 -10.87 4.29 7.17
C LEU A 34 -10.68 5.51 8.08
N ILE A 35 -9.56 5.59 8.79
CA ILE A 35 -9.23 6.71 9.66
C ILE A 35 -8.40 7.75 8.91
N VAL A 36 -7.38 7.32 8.17
CA VAL A 36 -6.39 8.21 7.57
C VAL A 36 -6.96 8.98 6.38
N ILE A 37 -7.78 8.35 5.55
CA ILE A 37 -8.35 9.05 4.38
C ILE A 37 -9.25 10.23 4.79
N PRO A 38 -10.22 10.08 5.72
CA PRO A 38 -10.96 11.23 6.23
C PRO A 38 -10.08 12.27 6.93
N ALA A 39 -9.07 11.83 7.69
CA ALA A 39 -8.14 12.74 8.35
C ALA A 39 -7.35 13.57 7.32
N CYS A 40 -6.87 12.97 6.24
CA CYS A 40 -6.24 13.67 5.13
C CYS A 40 -7.21 14.64 4.45
N MET A 41 -8.46 14.21 4.26
CA MET A 41 -9.50 15.01 3.61
C MET A 41 -9.81 16.32 4.37
N TRP A 42 -9.78 16.26 5.69
CA TRP A 42 -10.13 17.42 6.53
C TRP A 42 -8.94 18.28 6.93
N ASN A 43 -7.72 17.73 6.97
CA ASN A 43 -6.56 18.42 7.54
C ASN A 43 -5.43 18.67 6.56
N ILE A 44 -5.39 17.96 5.43
CA ILE A 44 -4.29 18.06 4.47
C ILE A 44 -4.80 18.60 3.13
N ASP A 45 -5.47 17.76 2.36
CA ASP A 45 -5.95 18.10 1.02
C ASP A 45 -7.12 17.19 0.61
N TYR A 46 -8.24 17.81 0.26
CA TYR A 46 -9.44 17.12 -0.16
C TYR A 46 -9.26 16.33 -1.47
N VAL A 47 -8.57 16.94 -2.45
CA VAL A 47 -8.36 16.32 -3.76
C VAL A 47 -7.44 15.12 -3.64
N TYR A 48 -6.33 15.28 -2.93
CA TYR A 48 -5.43 14.17 -2.63
C TYR A 48 -6.13 13.00 -1.92
N ALA A 49 -6.87 13.30 -0.85
CA ALA A 49 -7.60 12.27 -0.09
C ALA A 49 -8.63 11.53 -0.95
N ARG A 50 -9.34 12.24 -1.84
CA ARG A 50 -10.26 11.64 -2.80
C ARG A 50 -9.55 10.66 -3.73
N HIS A 51 -8.42 11.07 -4.32
CA HIS A 51 -7.64 10.20 -5.18
C HIS A 51 -7.06 8.99 -4.43
N LEU A 52 -6.56 9.21 -3.21
CA LEU A 52 -6.07 8.15 -2.34
C LEU A 52 -7.17 7.12 -2.05
N ASN A 53 -8.39 7.59 -1.77
CA ASN A 53 -9.54 6.73 -1.55
C ASN A 53 -9.86 5.87 -2.79
N PHE A 54 -9.92 6.49 -3.98
CA PHE A 54 -10.25 5.75 -5.20
C PHE A 54 -9.18 4.72 -5.58
N VAL A 55 -7.91 5.07 -5.47
CA VAL A 55 -6.80 4.13 -5.74
C VAL A 55 -6.84 2.96 -4.75
N THR A 56 -7.01 3.24 -3.47
CA THR A 56 -7.05 2.22 -2.42
C THR A 56 -8.26 1.30 -2.59
N CYS A 57 -9.47 1.85 -2.73
CA CYS A 57 -10.69 1.07 -2.86
C CYS A 57 -10.74 0.25 -4.16
N SER A 58 -10.33 0.83 -5.29
CA SER A 58 -10.27 0.10 -6.55
C SER A 58 -9.21 -1.02 -6.51
N GLY A 59 -8.08 -0.76 -5.86
CA GLY A 59 -7.05 -1.74 -5.61
C GLY A 59 -7.56 -2.91 -4.76
N LEU A 60 -8.25 -2.63 -3.65
CA LEU A 60 -8.86 -3.66 -2.80
C LEU A 60 -9.90 -4.48 -3.58
N LEU A 61 -10.80 -3.81 -4.31
CA LEU A 61 -11.82 -4.47 -5.10
C LEU A 61 -11.21 -5.44 -6.11
N VAL A 62 -10.29 -4.97 -6.95
CA VAL A 62 -9.66 -5.80 -7.98
C VAL A 62 -8.77 -6.87 -7.35
N GLY A 63 -7.97 -6.53 -6.35
CA GLY A 63 -7.10 -7.48 -5.70
C GLY A 63 -7.86 -8.62 -5.01
N ASN A 64 -8.95 -8.32 -4.31
CA ASN A 64 -9.80 -9.35 -3.68
C ASN A 64 -10.53 -10.19 -4.73
N THR A 65 -11.05 -9.57 -5.81
CA THR A 65 -11.64 -10.31 -6.92
C THR A 65 -10.62 -11.29 -7.55
N LEU A 66 -9.39 -10.85 -7.78
CA LEU A 66 -8.35 -11.72 -8.32
C LEU A 66 -7.96 -12.85 -7.36
N LYS A 67 -7.98 -12.63 -6.05
CA LYS A 67 -7.79 -13.71 -5.06
C LYS A 67 -8.85 -14.80 -5.23
N ASP A 68 -10.11 -14.41 -5.40
CA ASP A 68 -11.22 -15.36 -5.59
C ASP A 68 -11.15 -16.10 -6.94
N VAL A 69 -10.59 -15.45 -7.96
CA VAL A 69 -10.36 -16.11 -9.26
C VAL A 69 -9.21 -17.10 -9.21
N PHE A 70 -8.06 -16.71 -8.68
CA PHE A 70 -6.86 -17.56 -8.68
C PHE A 70 -6.84 -18.61 -7.58
N LYS A 71 -7.43 -18.36 -6.43
CA LYS A 71 -7.55 -19.27 -5.29
C LYS A 71 -6.23 -19.90 -4.84
N LEU A 72 -5.12 -19.18 -4.96
CA LEU A 72 -3.80 -19.68 -4.59
C LEU A 72 -3.60 -19.60 -3.07
N PRO A 73 -3.17 -20.70 -2.42
CA PRO A 73 -3.05 -20.76 -0.97
C PRO A 73 -1.88 -19.92 -0.47
N ARG A 74 -2.01 -19.38 0.75
CA ARG A 74 -0.93 -18.73 1.49
C ARG A 74 0.18 -19.72 1.88
N PRO A 75 1.42 -19.22 2.19
CA PRO A 75 2.51 -20.07 2.68
C PRO A 75 2.06 -20.89 3.90
N LYS A 76 2.39 -22.18 3.93
CA LYS A 76 2.13 -23.07 5.07
C LYS A 76 3.41 -23.34 5.86
N ASN A 77 3.26 -23.67 7.16
CA ASN A 77 4.37 -24.03 8.06
C ASN A 77 5.43 -22.92 8.18
N VAL A 78 5.01 -21.66 8.17
CA VAL A 78 5.84 -20.48 8.44
C VAL A 78 5.47 -19.90 9.79
N TRP A 79 6.42 -19.24 10.44
CA TRP A 79 6.14 -18.53 11.68
C TRP A 79 5.24 -17.30 11.41
N ARG A 80 4.31 -17.05 12.33
CA ARG A 80 3.46 -15.86 12.35
C ARG A 80 3.34 -15.34 13.77
N PRO A 81 3.24 -14.02 14.00
CA PRO A 81 2.99 -13.48 15.33
C PRO A 81 1.62 -13.93 15.85
N SER A 82 1.51 -14.16 17.17
CA SER A 82 0.26 -14.59 17.81
C SER A 82 -0.89 -13.58 17.65
N THR A 83 -0.58 -12.30 17.46
CA THR A 83 -1.56 -11.26 17.12
C THR A 83 -2.17 -11.47 15.74
N ALA A 84 -1.45 -12.09 14.81
CA ALA A 84 -1.98 -12.47 13.51
C ALA A 84 -2.91 -13.69 13.59
N GLU A 85 -2.79 -14.52 14.62
CA GLU A 85 -3.71 -15.64 14.85
C GLU A 85 -5.10 -15.18 15.28
N LEU A 86 -5.22 -14.05 15.97
CA LEU A 86 -6.50 -13.47 16.39
C LEU A 86 -7.28 -12.85 15.20
N THR A 87 -6.58 -12.28 14.25
CA THR A 87 -7.13 -11.80 12.97
C THR A 87 -7.20 -12.92 11.92
N ASP A 88 -6.40 -13.97 12.06
CA ASP A 88 -6.17 -15.01 11.06
C ASP A 88 -7.24 -16.14 11.06
N SER A 89 -8.20 -16.15 11.97
CA SER A 89 -9.36 -17.06 11.84
C SER A 89 -10.18 -16.76 10.58
N THR A 90 -10.21 -15.48 10.16
CA THR A 90 -10.72 -15.02 8.87
C THR A 90 -9.65 -15.06 7.78
N ALA A 91 -8.42 -14.67 8.08
CA ALA A 91 -7.32 -14.60 7.13
C ALA A 91 -6.78 -15.97 6.69
N MET A 92 -6.98 -17.03 7.45
CA MET A 92 -6.70 -18.41 6.99
C MET A 92 -7.61 -18.87 5.85
N ARG A 93 -8.77 -18.24 5.68
CA ARG A 93 -9.69 -18.52 4.57
C ARG A 93 -9.34 -17.75 3.30
N ASP A 94 -8.52 -16.70 3.42
CA ASP A 94 -8.15 -15.85 2.30
C ASP A 94 -7.02 -16.45 1.45
N PHE A 95 -7.15 -16.27 0.14
CA PHE A 95 -6.12 -16.65 -0.81
C PHE A 95 -4.91 -15.72 -0.74
N GLY A 96 -3.75 -16.24 -1.13
CA GLY A 96 -2.47 -15.51 -1.05
C GLY A 96 -2.21 -14.55 -2.21
N TYR A 97 -2.62 -14.92 -3.43
CA TYR A 97 -2.27 -14.18 -4.65
C TYR A 97 -3.45 -13.43 -5.24
N PRO A 98 -3.24 -12.17 -5.66
CA PRO A 98 -2.09 -11.30 -5.43
C PRO A 98 -2.10 -10.66 -4.02
N SER A 99 -0.96 -10.13 -3.56
CA SER A 99 -0.89 -9.40 -2.30
C SER A 99 -1.50 -8.00 -2.43
N THR A 100 -2.70 -7.79 -1.89
CA THR A 100 -3.39 -6.49 -1.87
C THR A 100 -2.62 -5.43 -1.08
N HIS A 101 -1.94 -5.81 0.00
CA HIS A 101 -1.09 -4.90 0.78
C HIS A 101 0.10 -4.37 -0.03
N ALA A 102 0.80 -5.27 -0.76
CA ALA A 102 1.91 -4.85 -1.63
C ALA A 102 1.41 -3.98 -2.79
N MET A 103 0.24 -4.29 -3.33
CA MET A 103 -0.42 -3.51 -4.38
C MET A 103 -0.75 -2.10 -3.90
N ASN A 104 -1.48 -1.96 -2.79
CA ASN A 104 -1.85 -0.66 -2.24
C ASN A 104 -0.63 0.11 -1.71
N ALA A 105 0.35 -0.56 -1.11
CA ALA A 105 1.59 0.09 -0.69
C ALA A 105 2.30 0.77 -1.86
N LEU A 106 2.40 0.12 -3.02
CA LEU A 106 3.04 0.70 -4.20
C LEU A 106 2.16 1.77 -4.86
N SER A 107 0.88 1.50 -5.11
CA SER A 107 0.00 2.45 -5.80
C SER A 107 -0.19 3.74 -5.00
N ASN A 108 -0.37 3.64 -3.68
CA ASN A 108 -0.52 4.81 -2.80
C ASN A 108 0.79 5.60 -2.67
N THR A 109 1.94 4.90 -2.61
CA THR A 109 3.26 5.55 -2.62
C THR A 109 3.49 6.31 -3.93
N LEU A 110 3.20 5.69 -5.08
CA LEU A 110 3.31 6.35 -6.39
C LEU A 110 2.38 7.56 -6.49
N LEU A 111 1.12 7.41 -6.10
CA LEU A 111 0.17 8.51 -6.08
C LEU A 111 0.69 9.68 -5.22
N THR A 112 1.17 9.39 -4.02
CA THR A 112 1.69 10.40 -3.09
C THR A 112 2.91 11.12 -3.67
N ILE A 113 3.86 10.36 -4.25
CA ILE A 113 5.05 10.94 -4.88
C ILE A 113 4.65 11.81 -6.07
N LEU A 114 3.80 11.30 -6.95
CA LEU A 114 3.36 12.04 -8.13
C LEU A 114 2.57 13.29 -7.74
N TYR A 115 1.69 13.19 -6.75
CA TYR A 115 0.92 14.33 -6.25
C TYR A 115 1.82 15.42 -5.64
N CYS A 116 2.78 15.04 -4.82
CA CYS A 116 3.66 15.99 -4.14
C CYS A 116 4.71 16.62 -5.07
N TYR A 117 5.19 15.89 -6.08
CA TYR A 117 6.38 16.29 -6.84
C TYR A 117 6.14 16.53 -8.33
N CYS A 118 5.01 16.07 -8.86
CA CYS A 118 4.62 16.29 -10.26
C CYS A 118 3.22 16.90 -10.30
N PRO A 119 3.03 18.17 -9.85
CA PRO A 119 1.71 18.77 -9.83
C PRO A 119 1.15 18.82 -11.25
N VAL A 120 0.00 18.22 -11.46
CA VAL A 120 -0.74 18.32 -12.71
C VAL A 120 -1.20 19.78 -12.88
N ALA A 121 -1.22 20.25 -14.12
CA ALA A 121 -1.60 21.64 -14.42
C ALA A 121 -2.98 22.03 -13.85
N THR A 122 -3.90 21.07 -13.72
CA THR A 122 -5.23 21.23 -13.14
C THR A 122 -5.17 21.59 -11.65
N TYR A 123 -4.25 21.02 -10.88
CA TYR A 123 -4.11 21.36 -9.45
C TYR A 123 -3.60 22.79 -9.27
N LYS A 124 -2.70 23.28 -10.14
CA LYS A 124 -2.25 24.67 -10.16
C LYS A 124 -3.40 25.63 -10.50
N SER A 125 -4.28 25.28 -11.42
CA SER A 125 -5.43 26.10 -11.80
C SER A 125 -6.50 26.20 -10.71
N LEU A 126 -6.57 25.21 -9.79
CA LEU A 126 -7.48 25.18 -8.64
C LEU A 126 -6.89 25.87 -7.39
N GLY A 127 -5.70 26.48 -7.49
CA GLY A 127 -5.06 27.23 -6.39
C GLY A 127 -4.33 26.35 -5.36
N PHE A 128 -4.14 25.06 -5.63
CA PHE A 128 -3.38 24.19 -4.75
C PHE A 128 -1.87 24.33 -5.05
N THR A 129 -1.15 25.04 -4.16
CA THR A 129 0.28 25.40 -4.32
C THR A 129 1.23 24.52 -3.50
N PHE A 130 0.80 23.31 -3.10
CA PHE A 130 1.60 22.43 -2.25
C PHE A 130 3.02 22.17 -2.78
N ALA A 131 3.21 22.22 -4.09
CA ALA A 131 4.51 21.98 -4.71
C ALA A 131 5.47 23.18 -4.66
N ASP A 132 4.98 24.40 -4.58
CA ASP A 132 5.82 25.60 -4.60
C ASP A 132 6.43 25.89 -3.21
N ASP A 133 5.73 25.51 -2.12
CA ASP A 133 6.19 25.68 -0.74
C ASP A 133 7.03 24.49 -0.21
N VAL A 134 7.00 23.34 -0.88
CA VAL A 134 7.68 22.10 -0.48
C VAL A 134 9.11 22.00 -1.05
N ALA A 135 9.57 23.01 -1.80
CA ALA A 135 10.91 23.03 -2.37
C ALA A 135 11.98 23.18 -1.29
N GLY A 136 12.84 22.18 -1.15
CA GLY A 136 13.97 22.19 -0.22
C GLY A 136 14.10 20.88 0.55
N TRP A 137 14.28 20.98 1.86
CA TRP A 137 14.49 19.81 2.75
C TRP A 137 13.30 18.85 2.86
N THR A 138 12.10 19.31 2.54
CA THR A 138 10.87 18.50 2.62
C THR A 138 10.80 17.44 1.51
N PHE A 139 11.37 17.71 0.33
CA PHE A 139 11.41 16.74 -0.77
C PHE A 139 12.14 15.43 -0.40
N PRO A 140 13.42 15.45 0.01
CA PRO A 140 14.15 14.22 0.34
C PRO A 140 13.54 13.51 1.56
N MET A 141 13.00 14.25 2.53
CA MET A 141 12.37 13.69 3.71
C MET A 141 11.05 13.00 3.37
N GLY A 142 10.21 13.61 2.56
CA GLY A 142 8.95 13.00 2.09
C GLY A 142 9.18 11.74 1.27
N LEU A 143 10.17 11.78 0.36
CA LEU A 143 10.56 10.60 -0.42
C LEU A 143 11.10 9.49 0.50
N MET A 144 11.92 9.82 1.48
CA MET A 144 12.44 8.86 2.45
C MET A 144 11.30 8.19 3.24
N ILE A 145 10.33 8.96 3.74
CA ILE A 145 9.16 8.44 4.46
C ILE A 145 8.35 7.51 3.55
N ALA A 146 8.08 7.91 2.31
CA ALA A 146 7.34 7.10 1.34
C ALA A 146 8.06 5.77 1.03
N MET A 147 9.39 5.80 0.92
CA MET A 147 10.19 4.60 0.69
C MET A 147 10.22 3.68 1.93
N ILE A 148 10.35 4.24 3.14
CA ILE A 148 10.24 3.47 4.38
C ILE A 148 8.86 2.80 4.47
N TRP A 149 7.80 3.54 4.22
CA TRP A 149 6.43 3.02 4.15
C TRP A 149 6.33 1.83 3.18
N PHE A 150 6.71 2.05 1.93
CA PHE A 150 6.63 1.05 0.89
C PHE A 150 7.42 -0.22 1.22
N PHE A 151 8.69 -0.06 1.60
CA PHE A 151 9.55 -1.22 1.90
C PHE A 151 9.13 -1.95 3.18
N SER A 152 8.73 -1.24 4.22
CA SER A 152 8.31 -1.85 5.48
C SER A 152 7.04 -2.68 5.31
N ILE A 153 6.05 -2.18 4.58
CA ILE A 153 4.84 -2.95 4.29
C ILE A 153 5.17 -4.13 3.38
N THR A 154 5.83 -3.88 2.24
CA THR A 154 6.06 -4.92 1.22
C THR A 154 6.95 -6.04 1.75
N PHE A 155 8.08 -5.71 2.39
CA PHE A 155 8.97 -6.71 2.98
C PHE A 155 8.33 -7.38 4.20
N GLY A 156 7.56 -6.63 4.99
CA GLY A 156 6.82 -7.14 6.13
C GLY A 156 5.90 -8.32 5.75
N ARG A 157 5.31 -8.31 4.55
CA ARG A 157 4.47 -9.44 4.09
C ARG A 157 5.24 -10.75 3.94
N LEU A 158 6.51 -10.68 3.51
CA LEU A 158 7.40 -11.84 3.43
C LEU A 158 7.89 -12.25 4.82
N TYR A 159 8.30 -11.27 5.62
CA TYR A 159 8.83 -11.48 6.96
C TYR A 159 7.81 -12.14 7.89
N LEU A 160 6.57 -11.63 7.91
CA LEU A 160 5.46 -12.16 8.72
C LEU A 160 4.87 -13.48 8.17
N GLY A 161 5.36 -13.97 7.05
CA GLY A 161 4.87 -15.21 6.44
C GLY A 161 3.45 -15.12 5.86
N ALA A 162 2.94 -13.90 5.63
CA ALA A 162 1.61 -13.69 5.09
C ALA A 162 1.52 -14.04 3.60
N HIS A 163 2.58 -13.78 2.83
CA HIS A 163 2.63 -13.95 1.39
C HIS A 163 3.94 -14.56 0.91
N THR A 164 3.90 -15.23 -0.25
CA THR A 164 5.10 -15.67 -0.97
C THR A 164 5.68 -14.51 -1.79
N PRO A 165 6.96 -14.61 -2.24
CA PRO A 165 7.53 -13.63 -3.16
C PRO A 165 6.74 -13.48 -4.47
N THR A 166 6.09 -14.55 -4.92
CA THR A 166 5.23 -14.50 -6.13
C THR A 166 3.99 -13.66 -5.89
N ASP A 167 3.35 -13.79 -4.72
CA ASP A 167 2.17 -13.01 -4.37
C ASP A 167 2.51 -11.52 -4.28
N VAL A 168 3.65 -11.21 -3.65
CA VAL A 168 4.15 -9.84 -3.53
C VAL A 168 4.47 -9.26 -4.91
N ARG A 169 5.16 -10.00 -5.78
CA ARG A 169 5.46 -9.55 -7.16
C ARG A 169 4.18 -9.27 -7.95
N GLY A 170 3.19 -10.17 -7.87
CA GLY A 170 1.88 -9.95 -8.50
C GLY A 170 1.20 -8.69 -7.98
N GLY A 171 1.21 -8.48 -6.67
CA GLY A 171 0.71 -7.25 -6.06
C GLY A 171 1.44 -5.99 -6.53
N LEU A 172 2.79 -6.03 -6.62
CA LEU A 172 3.58 -4.89 -7.10
C LEU A 172 3.30 -4.55 -8.58
N ILE A 173 3.18 -5.56 -9.44
CA ILE A 173 2.83 -5.33 -10.86
C ILE A 173 1.47 -4.63 -10.98
N LEU A 174 0.48 -5.11 -10.24
CA LEU A 174 -0.84 -4.49 -10.21
C LEU A 174 -0.80 -3.09 -9.58
N GLY A 175 -0.05 -2.91 -8.49
CA GLY A 175 0.11 -1.61 -7.83
C GLY A 175 0.75 -0.55 -8.74
N LEU A 176 1.75 -0.96 -9.53
CA LEU A 176 2.35 -0.10 -10.54
C LEU A 176 1.31 0.28 -11.63
N PHE A 177 0.58 -0.72 -12.13
CA PHE A 177 -0.47 -0.47 -13.12
C PHE A 177 -1.54 0.50 -12.58
N PHE A 178 -2.06 0.27 -11.38
CA PHE A 178 -3.07 1.13 -10.78
C PHE A 178 -2.56 2.54 -10.50
N GLY A 179 -1.35 2.69 -9.95
CA GLY A 179 -0.75 4.00 -9.68
C GLY A 179 -0.56 4.82 -10.95
N VAL A 180 -0.02 4.19 -12.01
CA VAL A 180 0.18 4.85 -13.31
C VAL A 180 -1.14 5.13 -14.01
N PHE A 181 -2.05 4.14 -14.06
CA PHE A 181 -3.37 4.31 -14.67
C PHE A 181 -4.13 5.48 -14.03
N TRP A 182 -4.16 5.51 -12.69
CA TRP A 182 -4.87 6.56 -11.97
C TRP A 182 -4.27 7.95 -12.23
N TRP A 183 -2.95 8.06 -12.32
CA TRP A 183 -2.28 9.30 -12.68
C TRP A 183 -2.80 9.90 -13.99
N TYR A 184 -3.02 9.07 -15.00
CA TYR A 184 -3.55 9.53 -16.29
C TYR A 184 -5.04 9.84 -16.28
N VAL A 185 -5.81 9.16 -15.44
CA VAL A 185 -7.28 9.28 -15.40
C VAL A 185 -7.73 10.35 -14.40
N ALA A 186 -6.92 10.67 -13.40
CA ALA A 186 -7.25 11.57 -12.30
C ALA A 186 -7.76 12.94 -12.79
N ASP A 187 -7.11 13.54 -13.76
CA ASP A 187 -7.47 14.84 -14.35
C ASP A 187 -8.85 14.78 -15.07
N ALA A 188 -9.11 13.73 -15.82
CA ALA A 188 -10.39 13.55 -16.50
C ALA A 188 -11.51 13.30 -15.49
N PHE A 189 -11.21 12.56 -14.43
CA PHE A 189 -12.13 12.29 -13.35
C PHE A 189 -12.50 13.56 -12.57
N ASP A 190 -11.53 14.42 -12.27
CA ASP A 190 -11.76 15.68 -11.57
C ASP A 190 -12.63 16.63 -12.39
N ARG A 191 -12.39 16.73 -13.70
CA ARG A 191 -13.22 17.55 -14.60
C ARG A 191 -14.65 17.03 -14.76
N LEU A 192 -14.88 15.76 -14.47
CA LEU A 192 -16.24 15.17 -14.55
C LEU A 192 -17.04 15.46 -13.28
N ILE A 193 -16.38 15.66 -12.14
CA ILE A 193 -17.01 15.81 -10.82
C ILE A 193 -17.19 17.30 -10.44
N LEU A 194 -16.29 18.16 -10.93
CA LEU A 194 -16.30 19.60 -10.68
C LEU A 194 -17.07 20.35 -11.78
#